data_4acc7ff16d1ac096af08fbfea69d02ff
#
_entry.id   4acc7ff16d1ac096af08fbfea69d02ff
#
_cell.length_a   1.000
_cell.length_b   1.000
_cell.length_c   1.000
_cell.angle_alpha   90.00
_cell.angle_beta   90.00
_cell.angle_gamma   90.00
#
_symmetry.space_group_name_H-M   'P 1'
#
loop_
_entity.id
_entity.type
_entity.pdbx_description
1 polymer ?
#
loop_
_entity_poly.entity_id
_entity_poly.type
_entity_poly.pdbx_seq_one_letter_code
_entity_poly.pdbx_strand_id
1 'polypeptide(L)'
;MHARSRYDHLTSYRNHFLDIAVECSELTLPYLIQRDELRPSHKNLRQPWQSVGSKAVVTLASKLMLALLPPQTAFFKLQMDDSKIGTELPAEIRSELDLSFAKMERMVMDSIAASGDRVAVHQAIKHLVVGGNALLYMGKEGIKHYPLNRYVVERDGNGNVIEIVTKELINKQLLPQEFQELKAKESVSMGSNTNDVEIYTHVKLDNNRWVWHQEAFDKVIPNTDGKSPKDANPWLVLRFNSVDGENYGRGRVEEFLGDFKSLNALSQAMVEGSASAAKVVFVVSPSSMTKPQTIAQAGNGAIVQGRPEDIGVIQVGKTADFSTALQMMQTLERRLLEAFLVLNVRQSERTTAEEVRLTQLELEQQLGGLFSLLTVEFLVPYLNRKLLVLSRAGQLPKYPKDLVKPTIVAGINALGRGQDRESLTAFITTIAQTLGPEAMMKFINADEAIKRLAAAQGIDVLNLVKSMDCLLYTSPSPRDKRQPRMPSSA
;
A
#
# COMPACT_ATOMS: atom_id res chain seq x y z
N MET A 1 1.20 34.06 -10.23
CA MET A 1 0.94 33.10 -11.33
C MET A 1 -0.30 32.34 -10.93
N HIS A 2 -1.32 32.22 -11.78
CA HIS A 2 -2.56 31.46 -11.45
C HIS A 2 -2.25 29.96 -11.37
N ALA A 3 -2.99 29.26 -10.55
CA ALA A 3 -2.82 27.82 -10.32
C ALA A 3 -2.91 27.01 -11.64
N ARG A 4 -3.82 27.38 -12.55
CA ARG A 4 -3.95 26.78 -13.88
C ARG A 4 -2.67 26.91 -14.69
N SER A 5 -2.12 28.13 -14.84
CA SER A 5 -0.89 28.36 -15.60
C SER A 5 0.31 27.61 -15.02
N ARG A 6 0.34 27.47 -13.69
CA ARG A 6 1.40 26.71 -13.01
C ARG A 6 1.24 25.21 -13.25
N TYR A 7 0.01 24.71 -13.20
CA TYR A 7 -0.30 23.33 -13.55
C TYR A 7 0.15 22.98 -14.96
N ASP A 8 -0.22 23.81 -15.93
CA ASP A 8 0.12 23.60 -17.35
C ASP A 8 1.63 23.61 -17.58
N HIS A 9 2.35 24.50 -16.92
CA HIS A 9 3.82 24.57 -16.99
C HIS A 9 4.48 23.28 -16.47
N LEU A 10 4.05 22.75 -15.31
CA LEU A 10 4.61 21.54 -14.71
C LEU A 10 4.14 20.25 -15.40
N THR A 11 3.04 20.31 -16.14
CA THR A 11 2.47 19.16 -16.85
C THR A 11 3.40 18.64 -17.93
N SER A 12 4.16 19.51 -18.60
CA SER A 12 5.11 19.11 -19.64
C SER A 12 6.16 18.10 -19.13
N TYR A 13 6.71 18.35 -17.95
CA TYR A 13 7.66 17.43 -17.30
C TYR A 13 6.97 16.14 -16.80
N ARG A 14 5.77 16.24 -16.20
CA ARG A 14 4.99 15.10 -15.72
C ARG A 14 4.62 14.14 -16.84
N ASN A 15 4.32 14.63 -18.03
CA ASN A 15 3.76 13.81 -19.12
C ASN A 15 4.65 12.65 -19.51
N HIS A 16 5.97 12.79 -19.45
CA HIS A 16 6.90 11.68 -19.69
C HIS A 16 6.65 10.51 -18.73
N PHE A 17 6.48 10.80 -17.45
CA PHE A 17 6.19 9.77 -16.44
C PHE A 17 4.78 9.21 -16.56
N LEU A 18 3.81 10.06 -16.97
CA LEU A 18 2.44 9.62 -17.19
C LEU A 18 2.35 8.66 -18.37
N ASP A 19 3.07 8.90 -19.45
CA ASP A 19 3.07 8.03 -20.63
C ASP A 19 3.58 6.63 -20.29
N ILE A 20 4.67 6.54 -19.54
CA ILE A 20 5.20 5.27 -19.05
C ILE A 20 4.20 4.59 -18.09
N ALA A 21 3.59 5.36 -17.19
CA ALA A 21 2.62 4.82 -16.23
C ALA A 21 1.35 4.29 -16.92
N VAL A 22 0.89 4.93 -17.99
CA VAL A 22 -0.24 4.45 -18.82
C VAL A 22 0.13 3.13 -19.49
N GLU A 23 1.31 3.04 -20.12
CA GLU A 23 1.78 1.80 -20.75
C GLU A 23 1.89 0.65 -19.73
N CYS A 24 2.44 0.91 -18.53
CA CYS A 24 2.47 -0.05 -17.45
C CYS A 24 1.07 -0.48 -17.00
N SER A 25 0.12 0.45 -16.96
CA SER A 25 -1.27 0.19 -16.61
C SER A 25 -1.96 -0.68 -17.66
N GLU A 26 -1.77 -0.42 -18.95
CA GLU A 26 -2.34 -1.22 -20.05
C GLU A 26 -1.92 -2.69 -20.01
N LEU A 27 -0.71 -2.99 -19.55
CA LEU A 27 -0.20 -4.36 -19.43
C LEU A 27 -0.55 -5.04 -18.10
N THR A 28 -1.09 -4.32 -17.12
CA THR A 28 -1.40 -4.85 -15.78
C THR A 28 -2.86 -4.63 -15.40
N LEU A 29 -3.23 -3.39 -15.07
CA LEU A 29 -4.58 -2.97 -14.67
C LEU A 29 -5.03 -1.79 -15.55
N PRO A 30 -5.60 -2.02 -16.75
CA PRO A 30 -5.88 -0.97 -17.73
C PRO A 30 -6.78 0.16 -17.24
N TYR A 31 -7.60 -0.10 -16.23
CA TYR A 31 -8.50 0.90 -15.64
C TYR A 31 -7.84 1.82 -14.62
N LEU A 32 -6.58 1.53 -14.21
CA LEU A 32 -5.97 2.21 -13.06
C LEU A 32 -5.45 3.60 -13.42
N ILE A 33 -4.67 3.71 -14.50
CA ILE A 33 -4.07 4.97 -14.95
C ILE A 33 -4.42 5.16 -16.42
N GLN A 34 -5.10 6.27 -16.71
CA GLN A 34 -5.48 6.66 -18.06
C GLN A 34 -4.90 8.02 -18.38
N ARG A 35 -4.63 8.27 -19.68
CA ARG A 35 -4.14 9.57 -20.13
C ARG A 35 -5.25 10.60 -20.05
N ASP A 36 -5.00 11.75 -19.47
CA ASP A 36 -5.76 13.03 -19.46
C ASP A 36 -7.30 13.03 -19.34
N GLU A 37 -7.95 11.90 -19.08
CA GLU A 37 -9.38 11.88 -18.89
C GLU A 37 -9.71 12.14 -17.42
N LEU A 38 -10.17 13.36 -17.11
CA LEU A 38 -10.67 13.73 -15.78
C LEU A 38 -11.90 12.91 -15.37
N ARG A 39 -12.58 12.32 -16.36
CA ARG A 39 -13.62 11.32 -16.16
C ARG A 39 -13.19 9.98 -16.75
N PRO A 40 -13.57 8.87 -16.10
CA PRO A 40 -13.36 7.55 -16.69
C PRO A 40 -14.02 7.51 -18.06
N SER A 41 -13.25 7.15 -19.07
CA SER A 41 -13.80 6.92 -20.42
C SER A 41 -14.68 5.67 -20.38
N HIS A 42 -15.88 5.74 -20.95
CA HIS A 42 -16.72 4.56 -21.20
C HIS A 42 -16.22 3.74 -22.42
N LYS A 43 -15.05 4.10 -22.97
CA LYS A 43 -14.43 3.31 -24.04
C LYS A 43 -14.02 1.94 -23.51
N ASN A 44 -14.17 0.94 -24.34
CA ASN A 44 -13.65 -0.39 -24.05
C ASN A 44 -12.14 -0.31 -23.88
N LEU A 45 -11.66 -0.52 -22.66
CA LEU A 45 -10.24 -0.57 -22.36
C LEU A 45 -9.66 -1.84 -23.01
N ARG A 46 -8.50 -1.69 -23.66
CA ARG A 46 -7.78 -2.83 -24.23
C ARG A 46 -7.32 -3.74 -23.10
N GLN A 47 -7.84 -4.97 -23.09
CA GLN A 47 -7.42 -5.98 -22.12
C GLN A 47 -6.12 -6.62 -22.59
N PRO A 48 -5.14 -6.83 -21.69
CA PRO A 48 -3.94 -7.58 -22.03
C PRO A 48 -4.28 -9.07 -22.26
N TRP A 49 -3.49 -9.74 -23.10
CA TRP A 49 -3.64 -11.17 -23.39
C TRP A 49 -3.17 -12.09 -22.26
N GLN A 50 -2.64 -11.53 -21.21
CA GLN A 50 -2.14 -12.23 -20.01
C GLN A 50 -2.75 -11.65 -18.74
N SER A 51 -2.93 -12.46 -17.72
CA SER A 51 -3.46 -12.05 -16.41
C SER A 51 -2.40 -11.99 -15.29
N VAL A 52 -1.16 -12.33 -15.62
CA VAL A 52 -0.03 -12.35 -14.66
C VAL A 52 0.21 -10.96 -14.10
N GLY A 53 0.11 -9.92 -14.94
CA GLY A 53 0.32 -8.53 -14.53
C GLY A 53 -0.68 -8.08 -13.47
N SER A 54 -1.97 -8.35 -13.66
CA SER A 54 -2.99 -7.97 -12.67
C SER A 54 -2.81 -8.73 -11.35
N LYS A 55 -2.54 -10.04 -11.41
CA LYS A 55 -2.26 -10.87 -10.23
C LYS A 55 -1.03 -10.37 -9.47
N ALA A 56 0.05 -10.06 -10.18
CA ALA A 56 1.30 -9.57 -9.62
C ALA A 56 1.11 -8.25 -8.87
N VAL A 57 0.49 -7.26 -9.52
CA VAL A 57 0.24 -5.93 -8.92
C VAL A 57 -0.68 -6.02 -7.70
N VAL A 58 -1.80 -6.75 -7.79
CA VAL A 58 -2.75 -6.87 -6.68
C VAL A 58 -2.12 -7.58 -5.48
N THR A 59 -1.35 -8.64 -5.72
CA THR A 59 -0.68 -9.39 -4.63
C THR A 59 0.37 -8.53 -3.94
N LEU A 60 1.25 -7.86 -4.71
CA LEU A 60 2.28 -6.99 -4.14
C LEU A 60 1.66 -5.82 -3.37
N ALA A 61 0.64 -5.16 -3.93
CA ALA A 61 -0.06 -4.06 -3.26
C ALA A 61 -0.71 -4.51 -1.94
N SER A 62 -1.30 -5.70 -1.90
CA SER A 62 -1.88 -6.26 -0.68
C SER A 62 -0.84 -6.57 0.39
N LYS A 63 0.32 -7.11 -0.01
CA LYS A 63 1.45 -7.36 0.92
C LYS A 63 2.02 -6.06 1.47
N LEU A 64 2.24 -5.06 0.62
CA LEU A 64 2.70 -3.74 1.05
C LEU A 64 1.71 -3.07 1.99
N MET A 65 0.41 -3.18 1.73
CA MET A 65 -0.63 -2.65 2.60
C MET A 65 -0.59 -3.25 4.00
N LEU A 66 -0.42 -4.58 4.10
CA LEU A 66 -0.30 -5.27 5.39
C LEU A 66 0.97 -4.88 6.14
N ALA A 67 2.08 -4.66 5.43
CA ALA A 67 3.34 -4.27 6.02
C ALA A 67 3.36 -2.81 6.49
N LEU A 68 2.74 -1.89 5.74
CA LEU A 68 2.71 -0.45 6.08
C LEU A 68 1.66 -0.12 7.14
N LEU A 69 0.43 -0.64 6.98
CA LEU A 69 -0.68 -0.38 7.89
C LEU A 69 -1.32 -1.69 8.35
N PRO A 70 -0.68 -2.44 9.25
CA PRO A 70 -1.23 -3.67 9.77
C PRO A 70 -2.57 -3.42 10.49
N PRO A 71 -3.57 -4.35 10.39
CA PRO A 71 -4.89 -4.10 10.95
C PRO A 71 -4.97 -4.20 12.47
N GLN A 72 -4.13 -5.04 13.07
CA GLN A 72 -4.24 -5.42 14.48
C GLN A 72 -3.09 -4.92 15.36
N THR A 73 -1.98 -4.51 14.76
CA THR A 73 -0.80 -4.06 15.49
C THR A 73 -0.48 -2.62 15.17
N ALA A 74 -0.04 -1.84 16.16
CA ALA A 74 0.39 -0.49 15.89
C ALA A 74 1.69 -0.52 15.06
N PHE A 75 1.74 0.29 13.99
CA PHE A 75 2.90 0.44 13.13
C PHE A 75 3.91 1.47 13.64
N PHE A 76 3.64 2.09 14.78
CA PHE A 76 4.46 3.10 15.42
C PHE A 76 4.48 2.94 16.92
N LYS A 77 5.46 3.55 17.58
CA LYS A 77 5.55 3.75 19.02
C LYS A 77 5.79 5.22 19.30
N LEU A 78 5.18 5.72 20.36
CA LEU A 78 5.48 7.03 20.91
C LEU A 78 6.54 6.86 21.99
N GLN A 79 7.67 7.53 21.81
CA GLN A 79 8.79 7.46 22.77
C GLN A 79 9.22 8.87 23.15
N MET A 80 9.75 9.01 24.34
CA MET A 80 10.39 10.25 24.73
C MET A 80 11.72 10.41 23.99
N ASP A 81 12.02 11.65 23.64
CA ASP A 81 13.31 12.01 23.05
C ASP A 81 14.32 12.25 24.20
N ASP A 82 14.99 11.17 24.62
CA ASP A 82 15.98 11.21 25.70
C ASP A 82 17.10 12.24 25.44
N SER A 83 17.33 12.61 24.17
CA SER A 83 18.34 13.61 23.80
C SER A 83 18.00 15.03 24.23
N LYS A 84 16.71 15.32 24.46
CA LYS A 84 16.22 16.65 24.90
C LYS A 84 15.96 16.75 26.38
N ILE A 85 15.99 15.63 27.06
CA ILE A 85 15.76 15.55 28.50
C ILE A 85 17.15 15.45 29.18
N GLY A 86 17.71 16.58 29.57
CA GLY A 86 19.05 16.66 30.16
C GLY A 86 19.21 16.03 31.55
N THR A 87 18.18 15.39 32.09
CA THR A 87 18.20 14.74 33.44
C THR A 87 17.43 13.41 33.34
N GLU A 88 17.95 12.35 33.92
CA GLU A 88 17.24 11.08 34.04
C GLU A 88 15.97 11.30 34.88
N LEU A 89 14.82 11.04 34.21
CA LEU A 89 13.52 11.09 34.88
C LEU A 89 13.42 9.92 35.88
N PRO A 90 12.79 10.12 37.05
CA PRO A 90 12.49 9.05 37.98
C PRO A 90 11.74 7.90 37.27
N ALA A 91 12.05 6.65 37.58
CA ALA A 91 11.50 5.47 36.96
C ALA A 91 9.97 5.41 37.00
N GLU A 92 9.36 5.94 38.07
CA GLU A 92 7.90 6.03 38.23
C GLU A 92 7.25 6.93 37.19
N ILE A 93 7.81 8.14 36.98
CA ILE A 93 7.30 9.10 35.97
C ILE A 93 7.47 8.54 34.58
N ARG A 94 8.57 7.84 34.29
CA ARG A 94 8.79 7.16 33.00
C ARG A 94 7.75 6.10 32.75
N SER A 95 7.42 5.29 33.75
CA SER A 95 6.39 4.25 33.64
C SER A 95 4.98 4.81 33.37
N GLU A 96 4.61 5.91 34.04
CA GLU A 96 3.32 6.59 33.83
C GLU A 96 3.22 7.19 32.41
N LEU A 97 4.32 7.78 31.92
CA LEU A 97 4.39 8.33 30.55
C LEU A 97 4.29 7.24 29.51
N ASP A 98 4.99 6.12 29.67
CA ASP A 98 4.90 4.98 28.76
C ASP A 98 3.48 4.40 28.69
N LEU A 99 2.79 4.33 29.82
CA LEU A 99 1.38 3.93 29.87
C LEU A 99 0.47 4.94 29.16
N SER A 100 0.72 6.23 29.32
CA SER A 100 0.00 7.28 28.60
C SER A 100 0.21 7.20 27.10
N PHE A 101 1.45 6.95 26.65
CA PHE A 101 1.78 6.76 25.25
C PHE A 101 1.10 5.52 24.66
N ALA A 102 1.09 4.41 25.38
CA ALA A 102 0.38 3.20 24.94
C ALA A 102 -1.13 3.43 24.74
N LYS A 103 -1.75 4.23 25.63
CA LYS A 103 -3.16 4.64 25.46
C LYS A 103 -3.35 5.52 24.23
N MET A 104 -2.44 6.49 24.00
CA MET A 104 -2.50 7.35 22.81
C MET A 104 -2.30 6.55 21.52
N GLU A 105 -1.36 5.61 21.49
CA GLU A 105 -1.15 4.70 20.35
C GLU A 105 -2.43 3.94 20.00
N ARG A 106 -3.10 3.38 21.01
CA ARG A 106 -4.36 2.66 20.84
C ARG A 106 -5.46 3.57 20.29
N MET A 107 -5.64 4.77 20.83
CA MET A 107 -6.64 5.75 20.36
C MET A 107 -6.40 6.13 18.89
N VAL A 108 -5.13 6.31 18.50
CA VAL A 108 -4.78 6.59 17.09
C VAL A 108 -5.11 5.38 16.21
N MET A 109 -4.76 4.16 16.64
CA MET A 109 -5.07 2.95 15.89
C MET A 109 -6.58 2.72 15.76
N ASP A 110 -7.36 2.94 16.80
CA ASP A 110 -8.82 2.86 16.77
C ASP A 110 -9.41 3.89 15.79
N SER A 111 -8.88 5.12 15.77
CA SER A 111 -9.26 6.13 14.81
C SER A 111 -8.94 5.74 13.35
N ILE A 112 -7.80 5.07 13.12
CA ILE A 112 -7.41 4.56 11.80
C ILE A 112 -8.31 3.40 11.40
N ALA A 113 -8.63 2.50 12.32
CA ALA A 113 -9.50 1.36 12.06
C ALA A 113 -10.96 1.79 11.74
N ALA A 114 -11.45 2.84 12.41
CA ALA A 114 -12.78 3.41 12.18
C ALA A 114 -12.87 4.22 10.88
N SER A 115 -11.74 4.66 10.31
CA SER A 115 -11.69 5.45 9.09
C SER A 115 -11.57 4.58 7.83
N GLY A 116 -11.98 5.12 6.67
CA GLY A 116 -11.77 4.51 5.36
C GLY A 116 -10.34 4.63 4.81
N ASP A 117 -9.39 5.07 5.62
CA ASP A 117 -8.02 5.40 5.19
C ASP A 117 -7.32 4.23 4.49
N ARG A 118 -7.52 3.02 5.00
CA ARG A 118 -6.91 1.80 4.44
C ARG A 118 -7.31 1.54 2.99
N VAL A 119 -8.56 1.86 2.61
CA VAL A 119 -9.06 1.68 1.24
C VAL A 119 -8.34 2.65 0.30
N ALA A 120 -8.25 3.93 0.68
CA ALA A 120 -7.58 4.95 -0.12
C ALA A 120 -6.07 4.67 -0.26
N VAL A 121 -5.43 4.25 0.83
CA VAL A 121 -3.99 3.89 0.83
C VAL A 121 -3.74 2.65 -0.02
N HIS A 122 -4.60 1.61 0.04
CA HIS A 122 -4.46 0.43 -0.81
C HIS A 122 -4.57 0.78 -2.30
N GLN A 123 -5.49 1.71 -2.65
CA GLN A 123 -5.59 2.21 -4.01
C GLN A 123 -4.31 2.98 -4.41
N ALA A 124 -3.80 3.85 -3.55
CA ALA A 124 -2.55 4.57 -3.79
C ALA A 124 -1.35 3.63 -3.98
N ILE A 125 -1.26 2.55 -3.20
CA ILE A 125 -0.19 1.54 -3.35
C ILE A 125 -0.26 0.85 -4.72
N LYS A 126 -1.45 0.56 -5.26
CA LYS A 126 -1.56 0.05 -6.64
C LYS A 126 -1.00 1.04 -7.65
N HIS A 127 -1.30 2.33 -7.51
CA HIS A 127 -0.74 3.38 -8.36
C HIS A 127 0.78 3.49 -8.20
N LEU A 128 1.30 3.35 -6.98
CA LEU A 128 2.74 3.31 -6.72
C LEU A 128 3.43 2.13 -7.42
N VAL A 129 2.87 0.93 -7.31
CA VAL A 129 3.44 -0.27 -7.93
C VAL A 129 3.44 -0.14 -9.46
N VAL A 130 2.36 0.37 -10.05
CA VAL A 130 2.21 0.47 -11.52
C VAL A 130 2.93 1.68 -12.09
N GLY A 131 2.64 2.87 -11.58
CA GLY A 131 3.11 4.14 -12.16
C GLY A 131 4.15 4.87 -11.31
N GLY A 132 4.59 4.28 -10.19
CA GLY A 132 5.63 4.85 -9.35
C GLY A 132 5.21 6.05 -8.50
N ASN A 133 3.99 6.57 -8.67
CA ASN A 133 3.57 7.84 -8.09
C ASN A 133 2.14 7.81 -7.58
N ALA A 134 1.90 8.43 -6.42
CA ALA A 134 0.57 8.66 -5.88
C ALA A 134 0.54 9.91 -5.01
N LEU A 135 -0.58 10.62 -5.00
CA LEU A 135 -0.83 11.73 -4.09
C LEU A 135 -2.03 11.39 -3.22
N LEU A 136 -1.86 11.56 -1.90
CA LEU A 136 -2.93 11.42 -0.92
C LEU A 136 -3.20 12.77 -0.27
N TYR A 137 -4.48 13.10 -0.11
CA TYR A 137 -4.94 14.25 0.66
C TYR A 137 -5.72 13.80 1.88
N MET A 138 -5.27 14.20 3.07
CA MET A 138 -5.91 13.92 4.35
C MET A 138 -6.91 15.03 4.69
N GLY A 139 -8.12 14.91 4.17
CA GLY A 139 -9.22 15.85 4.37
C GLY A 139 -9.99 15.60 5.67
N LYS A 140 -11.09 16.37 5.88
CA LYS A 140 -12.00 16.19 7.01
C LYS A 140 -12.82 14.90 6.92
N GLU A 141 -13.18 14.51 5.69
CA GLU A 141 -14.03 13.34 5.39
C GLU A 141 -13.22 12.03 5.23
N GLY A 142 -11.90 12.09 5.37
CA GLY A 142 -11.00 10.96 5.17
C GLY A 142 -9.90 11.24 4.17
N ILE A 143 -9.26 10.18 3.70
CA ILE A 143 -8.19 10.27 2.72
C ILE A 143 -8.75 10.18 1.31
N LYS A 144 -8.35 11.14 0.46
CA LYS A 144 -8.61 11.14 -0.98
C LYS A 144 -7.33 10.85 -1.74
N HIS A 145 -7.41 9.93 -2.68
CA HIS A 145 -6.32 9.60 -3.59
C HIS A 145 -6.44 10.39 -4.90
N TYR A 146 -5.33 10.92 -5.39
CA TYR A 146 -5.19 11.57 -6.69
C TYR A 146 -4.25 10.75 -7.57
N PRO A 147 -4.72 10.27 -8.72
CA PRO A 147 -3.87 9.61 -9.71
C PRO A 147 -2.95 10.62 -10.40
N LEU A 148 -1.85 10.13 -11.00
CA LEU A 148 -0.78 10.96 -11.59
C LEU A 148 -1.28 11.96 -12.64
N ASN A 149 -2.34 11.65 -13.37
CA ASN A 149 -2.92 12.55 -14.38
C ASN A 149 -3.67 13.76 -13.77
N ARG A 150 -3.87 13.81 -12.44
CA ARG A 150 -4.62 14.87 -11.75
C ARG A 150 -3.79 15.78 -10.88
N TYR A 151 -2.49 15.58 -10.82
CA TYR A 151 -1.62 16.47 -10.04
C TYR A 151 -0.25 16.65 -10.70
N VAL A 152 0.37 17.72 -10.32
CA VAL A 152 1.76 18.01 -10.65
C VAL A 152 2.51 18.39 -9.38
N VAL A 153 3.80 18.11 -9.32
CA VAL A 153 4.65 18.35 -8.16
C VAL A 153 5.98 18.93 -8.59
N GLU A 154 6.52 19.83 -7.77
CA GLU A 154 7.88 20.30 -7.85
C GLU A 154 8.63 19.99 -6.57
N ARG A 155 9.87 19.54 -6.70
CA ARG A 155 10.75 19.18 -5.59
C ARG A 155 12.02 20.03 -5.63
N ASP A 156 12.66 20.18 -4.47
CA ASP A 156 13.98 20.78 -4.38
C ASP A 156 15.10 19.78 -4.77
N GLY A 157 16.35 20.28 -4.83
CA GLY A 157 17.51 19.43 -5.13
C GLY A 157 17.75 18.27 -4.15
N ASN A 158 17.14 18.30 -2.97
CA ASN A 158 17.19 17.21 -1.97
C ASN A 158 15.99 16.26 -2.08
N GLY A 159 15.11 16.46 -3.06
CA GLY A 159 13.92 15.64 -3.26
C GLY A 159 12.73 16.00 -2.35
N ASN A 160 12.81 17.08 -1.55
CA ASN A 160 11.67 17.52 -0.74
C ASN A 160 10.64 18.24 -1.62
N VAL A 161 9.37 18.00 -1.35
CA VAL A 161 8.27 18.67 -2.03
C VAL A 161 8.21 20.14 -1.63
N ILE A 162 8.17 21.03 -2.62
CA ILE A 162 8.03 22.49 -2.42
C ILE A 162 6.70 23.01 -2.92
N GLU A 163 6.13 22.40 -3.97
CA GLU A 163 4.90 22.86 -4.59
C GLU A 163 4.10 21.68 -5.15
N ILE A 164 2.77 21.74 -5.01
CA ILE A 164 1.84 20.76 -5.57
C ILE A 164 0.68 21.53 -6.18
N VAL A 165 0.25 21.15 -7.39
CA VAL A 165 -1.01 21.65 -7.96
C VAL A 165 -1.87 20.47 -8.37
N THR A 166 -3.09 20.40 -7.86
CA THR A 166 -4.06 19.37 -8.25
C THR A 166 -5.15 19.95 -9.17
N LYS A 167 -5.68 19.11 -10.05
CA LYS A 167 -6.76 19.43 -10.98
C LYS A 167 -7.93 18.48 -10.75
N GLU A 168 -9.12 19.03 -10.56
CA GLU A 168 -10.37 18.28 -10.34
C GLU A 168 -11.51 18.84 -11.15
N LEU A 169 -12.49 17.98 -11.46
CA LEU A 169 -13.78 18.40 -12.00
C LEU A 169 -14.81 18.36 -10.88
N ILE A 170 -15.48 19.49 -10.68
CA ILE A 170 -16.57 19.61 -9.71
C ILE A 170 -17.80 20.17 -10.42
N ASN A 171 -18.99 19.69 -10.02
CA ASN A 171 -20.22 20.23 -10.55
C ASN A 171 -20.35 21.71 -10.15
N LYS A 172 -20.66 22.55 -11.13
CA LYS A 172 -20.80 23.99 -10.98
C LYS A 172 -21.78 24.42 -9.86
N GLN A 173 -22.79 23.60 -9.61
CA GLN A 173 -23.78 23.84 -8.54
C GLN A 173 -23.18 23.79 -7.12
N LEU A 174 -22.03 23.15 -6.94
CA LEU A 174 -21.34 23.08 -5.66
C LEU A 174 -20.45 24.29 -5.37
N LEU A 175 -20.29 25.19 -6.35
CA LEU A 175 -19.52 26.41 -6.22
C LEU A 175 -20.35 27.55 -5.64
N PRO A 176 -19.71 28.56 -5.02
CA PRO A 176 -20.40 29.81 -4.62
C PRO A 176 -21.12 30.46 -5.80
N GLN A 177 -22.22 31.17 -5.54
CA GLN A 177 -23.08 31.76 -6.58
C GLN A 177 -22.31 32.61 -7.58
N GLU A 178 -21.32 33.38 -7.14
CA GLU A 178 -20.48 34.22 -7.99
C GLU A 178 -19.75 33.41 -9.09
N PHE A 179 -19.40 32.16 -8.81
CA PHE A 179 -18.75 31.25 -9.75
C PHE A 179 -19.73 30.50 -10.65
N GLN A 180 -20.98 30.35 -10.19
CA GLN A 180 -22.04 29.71 -10.98
C GLN A 180 -22.48 30.55 -12.19
N GLU A 181 -22.35 31.87 -12.10
CA GLU A 181 -22.72 32.80 -13.17
C GLU A 181 -21.59 32.97 -14.20
N LEU A 182 -20.33 32.63 -13.86
CA LEU A 182 -19.19 32.74 -14.78
C LEU A 182 -19.33 31.73 -15.90
N LYS A 183 -19.30 32.20 -17.15
CA LYS A 183 -19.21 31.35 -18.33
C LYS A 183 -17.76 30.86 -18.48
N ALA A 184 -17.57 29.56 -18.73
CA ALA A 184 -16.27 29.04 -19.14
C ALA A 184 -15.84 29.76 -20.42
N LYS A 185 -14.71 30.45 -20.39
CA LYS A 185 -14.14 31.16 -21.55
C LYS A 185 -13.67 30.25 -22.66
N GLU A 186 -13.52 28.98 -22.38
CA GLU A 186 -13.08 27.96 -23.34
C GLU A 186 -13.97 26.71 -23.22
N SER A 187 -14.46 26.28 -24.37
CA SER A 187 -15.16 25.02 -24.53
C SER A 187 -14.28 23.90 -23.99
N VAL A 188 -14.71 23.31 -22.89
CA VAL A 188 -14.26 22.00 -22.46
C VAL A 188 -14.45 21.05 -23.66
N SER A 189 -13.40 20.32 -24.03
CA SER A 189 -13.38 19.38 -25.15
C SER A 189 -14.71 18.61 -25.26
N MET A 190 -15.23 18.53 -26.47
CA MET A 190 -16.48 17.86 -26.84
C MET A 190 -16.65 16.52 -26.11
N GLY A 191 -17.56 16.47 -25.14
CA GLY A 191 -17.85 15.25 -24.36
C GLY A 191 -18.11 15.45 -22.87
N SER A 192 -17.81 16.60 -22.30
CA SER A 192 -18.11 16.87 -20.88
C SER A 192 -19.50 17.48 -20.70
N ASN A 193 -20.21 17.06 -19.66
CA ASN A 193 -21.43 17.74 -19.24
C ASN A 193 -21.13 19.22 -19.05
N THR A 194 -21.95 20.11 -19.61
CA THR A 194 -21.82 21.56 -19.55
C THR A 194 -21.82 22.16 -18.14
N ASN A 195 -22.02 21.31 -17.12
CA ASN A 195 -22.14 21.72 -15.72
C ASN A 195 -20.87 21.44 -14.89
N ASP A 196 -19.81 20.88 -15.45
CA ASP A 196 -18.58 20.62 -14.68
C ASP A 196 -17.54 21.71 -14.90
N VAL A 197 -16.89 22.08 -13.82
CA VAL A 197 -15.85 23.12 -13.76
C VAL A 197 -14.55 22.53 -13.27
N GLU A 198 -13.46 22.91 -13.92
CA GLU A 198 -12.11 22.57 -13.48
C GLU A 198 -11.72 23.44 -12.28
N ILE A 199 -11.35 22.78 -11.18
CA ILE A 199 -10.81 23.41 -9.98
C ILE A 199 -9.35 23.02 -9.83
N TYR A 200 -8.53 24.01 -9.56
CA TYR A 200 -7.12 23.83 -9.28
C TYR A 200 -6.86 24.14 -7.81
N THR A 201 -6.25 23.21 -7.08
CA THR A 201 -5.76 23.45 -5.71
C THR A 201 -4.27 23.67 -5.76
N HIS A 202 -3.83 24.86 -5.41
CA HIS A 202 -2.43 25.24 -5.34
C HIS A 202 -1.92 25.13 -3.91
N VAL A 203 -0.93 24.29 -3.70
CA VAL A 203 -0.31 24.02 -2.40
C VAL A 203 1.14 24.40 -2.47
N LYS A 204 1.60 25.26 -1.58
CA LYS A 204 2.98 25.77 -1.57
C LYS A 204 3.56 25.76 -0.17
N LEU A 205 4.85 25.46 -0.07
CA LEU A 205 5.61 25.63 1.16
C LEU A 205 6.06 27.07 1.28
N ASP A 206 5.51 27.81 2.23
CA ASP A 206 5.86 29.21 2.52
C ASP A 206 6.25 29.35 4.00
N ASN A 207 7.43 29.95 4.27
CA ASN A 207 7.91 30.24 5.62
C ASN A 207 7.74 29.07 6.62
N ASN A 208 8.18 27.87 6.22
CA ASN A 208 8.08 26.63 7.01
C ASN A 208 6.64 26.18 7.33
N ARG A 209 5.67 26.62 6.53
CA ARG A 209 4.26 26.21 6.61
C ARG A 209 3.72 25.88 5.23
N TRP A 210 2.88 24.87 5.17
CA TRP A 210 2.10 24.58 3.99
C TRP A 210 0.91 25.49 3.92
N VAL A 211 0.73 26.18 2.78
CA VAL A 211 -0.39 27.05 2.49
C VAL A 211 -1.04 26.57 1.20
N TRP A 212 -2.36 26.54 1.14
CA TRP A 212 -3.10 26.17 -0.06
C TRP A 212 -4.36 27.00 -0.22
N HIS A 213 -4.79 27.14 -1.46
CA HIS A 213 -6.07 27.75 -1.87
C HIS A 213 -6.58 27.04 -3.11
N GLN A 214 -7.86 27.23 -3.42
CA GLN A 214 -8.48 26.70 -4.63
C GLN A 214 -8.80 27.84 -5.60
N GLU A 215 -8.62 27.57 -6.89
CA GLU A 215 -8.95 28.49 -7.97
C GLU A 215 -9.89 27.82 -8.97
N ALA A 216 -10.86 28.59 -9.45
CA ALA A 216 -11.71 28.27 -10.60
C ALA A 216 -11.80 29.49 -11.49
N PHE A 217 -11.75 29.33 -12.81
CA PHE A 217 -11.79 30.44 -13.78
C PHE A 217 -10.75 31.55 -13.51
N ASP A 218 -9.54 31.15 -13.08
CA ASP A 218 -8.43 32.03 -12.70
C ASP A 218 -8.75 32.99 -11.53
N LYS A 219 -9.75 32.64 -10.70
CA LYS A 219 -10.12 33.35 -9.48
C LYS A 219 -10.04 32.44 -8.27
N VAL A 220 -9.55 32.97 -7.15
CA VAL A 220 -9.52 32.25 -5.87
C VAL A 220 -10.94 32.05 -5.35
N ILE A 221 -11.28 30.82 -4.97
CA ILE A 221 -12.56 30.50 -4.36
C ILE A 221 -12.52 30.90 -2.89
N PRO A 222 -13.47 31.71 -2.40
CA PRO A 222 -13.51 32.15 -1.00
C PRO A 222 -13.59 30.97 -0.02
N ASN A 223 -12.99 31.11 1.15
CA ASN A 223 -12.98 30.12 2.24
C ASN A 223 -12.35 28.76 1.91
N THR A 224 -11.53 28.69 0.87
CA THR A 224 -10.78 27.47 0.54
C THR A 224 -9.33 27.49 1.03
N ASP A 225 -8.92 28.60 1.63
CA ASP A 225 -7.58 28.76 2.19
C ASP A 225 -7.34 27.82 3.35
N GLY A 226 -6.16 27.21 3.36
CA GLY A 226 -5.74 26.34 4.45
C GLY A 226 -4.27 26.52 4.79
N LYS A 227 -3.93 26.23 6.05
CA LYS A 227 -2.56 26.29 6.56
C LYS A 227 -2.27 25.10 7.44
N SER A 228 -1.05 24.55 7.32
CA SER A 228 -0.58 23.45 8.16
C SER A 228 0.91 23.62 8.49
N PRO A 229 1.39 23.13 9.63
CA PRO A 229 2.83 23.04 9.90
C PRO A 229 3.53 22.18 8.87
N LYS A 230 4.82 22.38 8.64
CA LYS A 230 5.64 21.62 7.71
C LYS A 230 5.55 20.11 7.98
N ASP A 231 5.66 19.73 9.27
CA ASP A 231 5.73 18.33 9.71
C ASP A 231 4.40 17.59 9.67
N ALA A 232 3.26 18.30 9.51
CA ALA A 232 1.92 17.73 9.48
C ALA A 232 1.16 18.13 8.21
N ASN A 233 1.82 18.03 7.05
CA ASN A 233 1.23 18.29 5.75
C ASN A 233 0.05 17.36 5.48
N PRO A 234 -1.12 17.87 5.08
CA PRO A 234 -2.23 17.02 4.65
C PRO A 234 -2.04 16.43 3.26
N TRP A 235 -1.09 16.92 2.46
CA TRP A 235 -0.78 16.49 1.11
C TRP A 235 0.45 15.60 1.11
N LEU A 236 0.29 14.30 0.87
CA LEU A 236 1.36 13.30 0.91
C LEU A 236 1.68 12.87 -0.52
N VAL A 237 2.84 13.28 -1.02
CA VAL A 237 3.34 12.94 -2.36
C VAL A 237 4.29 11.77 -2.24
N LEU A 238 3.86 10.62 -2.74
CA LEU A 238 4.52 9.33 -2.56
C LEU A 238 5.24 8.91 -3.85
N ARG A 239 6.41 8.30 -3.69
CA ARG A 239 7.18 7.64 -4.76
C ARG A 239 7.43 6.19 -4.42
N PHE A 240 7.46 5.33 -5.43
CA PHE A 240 7.85 3.93 -5.24
C PHE A 240 9.37 3.80 -5.21
N ASN A 241 10.06 4.19 -6.27
CA ASN A 241 11.50 4.35 -6.33
C ASN A 241 11.84 5.80 -6.67
N SER A 242 12.75 6.41 -5.93
CA SER A 242 13.23 7.77 -6.18
C SER A 242 14.54 7.73 -6.95
N VAL A 243 14.63 8.57 -7.98
CA VAL A 243 15.86 8.83 -8.72
C VAL A 243 16.27 10.27 -8.42
N ASP A 244 17.56 10.49 -8.21
CA ASP A 244 18.10 11.81 -7.93
C ASP A 244 17.84 12.77 -9.10
N GLY A 245 17.39 13.99 -8.77
CA GLY A 245 17.02 15.00 -9.76
C GLY A 245 15.65 14.80 -10.43
N GLU A 246 14.91 13.70 -10.16
CA GLU A 246 13.56 13.50 -10.68
C GLU A 246 12.47 13.91 -9.66
N ASN A 247 11.46 14.66 -10.14
CA ASN A 247 10.32 15.05 -9.32
C ASN A 247 9.36 13.89 -9.06
N TYR A 248 9.36 12.88 -9.93
CA TYR A 248 8.48 11.72 -9.90
C TYR A 248 9.28 10.44 -9.68
N GLY A 249 8.61 9.43 -9.12
CA GLY A 249 9.18 8.11 -8.89
C GLY A 249 8.95 7.15 -10.04
N ARG A 250 9.69 6.03 -10.04
CA ARG A 250 9.60 4.93 -10.99
C ARG A 250 8.83 3.76 -10.37
N GLY A 251 7.94 3.12 -11.12
CA GLY A 251 7.12 2.01 -10.66
C GLY A 251 7.82 0.66 -10.77
N ARG A 252 7.36 -0.33 -9.98
CA ARG A 252 7.89 -1.69 -10.10
C ARG A 252 7.59 -2.32 -11.46
N VAL A 253 6.43 -2.03 -12.04
CA VAL A 253 6.05 -2.54 -13.35
C VAL A 253 6.97 -2.02 -14.45
N GLU A 254 7.44 -0.77 -14.35
CA GLU A 254 8.37 -0.16 -15.28
C GLU A 254 9.69 -0.94 -15.39
N GLU A 255 10.21 -1.43 -14.25
CA GLU A 255 11.45 -2.22 -14.20
C GLU A 255 11.34 -3.53 -14.99
N PHE A 256 10.14 -4.09 -15.10
CA PHE A 256 9.85 -5.34 -15.80
C PHE A 256 8.99 -5.15 -17.06
N LEU A 257 8.92 -3.92 -17.58
CA LEU A 257 8.06 -3.59 -18.71
C LEU A 257 8.36 -4.44 -19.96
N GLY A 258 9.64 -4.72 -20.21
CA GLY A 258 10.08 -5.57 -21.31
C GLY A 258 9.55 -7.01 -21.19
N ASP A 259 9.59 -7.59 -20.00
CA ASP A 259 9.09 -8.93 -19.73
C ASP A 259 7.56 -9.00 -19.88
N PHE A 260 6.83 -7.97 -19.41
CA PHE A 260 5.37 -7.87 -19.61
C PHE A 260 4.98 -7.73 -21.07
N LYS A 261 5.70 -6.92 -21.86
CA LYS A 261 5.49 -6.78 -23.31
C LYS A 261 5.71 -8.11 -24.03
N SER A 262 6.83 -8.78 -23.70
CA SER A 262 7.18 -10.07 -24.31
C SER A 262 6.15 -11.15 -23.96
N LEU A 263 5.73 -11.25 -22.69
CA LEU A 263 4.71 -12.19 -22.26
C LEU A 263 3.37 -11.91 -22.95
N ASN A 264 2.95 -10.66 -23.06
CA ASN A 264 1.71 -10.28 -23.70
C ASN A 264 1.71 -10.62 -25.20
N ALA A 265 2.81 -10.34 -25.89
CA ALA A 265 2.96 -10.67 -27.32
C ALA A 265 2.98 -12.18 -27.58
N LEU A 266 3.70 -12.97 -26.75
CA LEU A 266 3.72 -14.42 -26.84
C LEU A 266 2.34 -15.01 -26.54
N SER A 267 1.63 -14.51 -25.53
CA SER A 267 0.27 -14.96 -25.18
C SER A 267 -0.70 -14.71 -26.36
N GLN A 268 -0.64 -13.53 -26.98
CA GLN A 268 -1.43 -13.20 -28.16
C GLN A 268 -1.11 -14.14 -29.31
N ALA A 269 0.18 -14.30 -29.65
CA ALA A 269 0.61 -15.16 -30.75
C ALA A 269 0.20 -16.63 -30.55
N MET A 270 0.27 -17.13 -29.30
CA MET A 270 -0.16 -18.49 -28.96
C MET A 270 -1.67 -18.68 -29.15
N VAL A 271 -2.50 -17.73 -28.72
CA VAL A 271 -3.96 -17.81 -28.87
C VAL A 271 -4.34 -17.72 -30.34
N GLU A 272 -3.81 -16.75 -31.08
CA GLU A 272 -4.07 -16.56 -32.50
C GLU A 272 -3.55 -17.73 -33.34
N GLY A 273 -2.35 -18.22 -33.04
CA GLY A 273 -1.73 -19.37 -33.67
C GLY A 273 -2.53 -20.65 -33.41
N SER A 274 -2.96 -20.89 -32.18
CA SER A 274 -3.81 -22.03 -31.83
C SER A 274 -5.17 -21.97 -32.54
N ALA A 275 -5.79 -20.78 -32.60
CA ALA A 275 -7.02 -20.57 -33.32
C ALA A 275 -6.86 -20.82 -34.84
N SER A 276 -5.71 -20.43 -35.39
CA SER A 276 -5.38 -20.68 -36.80
C SER A 276 -5.08 -22.16 -37.07
N ALA A 277 -4.38 -22.83 -36.18
CA ALA A 277 -4.09 -24.26 -36.29
C ALA A 277 -5.34 -25.13 -36.14
N ALA A 278 -6.34 -24.65 -35.38
CA ALA A 278 -7.64 -25.35 -35.30
C ALA A 278 -8.49 -25.23 -36.57
N LYS A 279 -8.16 -24.30 -37.47
CA LYS A 279 -8.83 -24.17 -38.75
C LYS A 279 -8.25 -25.20 -39.75
N VAL A 280 -9.04 -26.20 -40.07
CA VAL A 280 -8.72 -27.17 -41.14
C VAL A 280 -9.24 -26.62 -42.44
N VAL A 281 -8.35 -26.37 -43.40
CA VAL A 281 -8.74 -25.96 -44.76
C VAL A 281 -8.55 -27.14 -45.69
N PHE A 282 -9.65 -27.58 -46.28
CA PHE A 282 -9.64 -28.63 -47.31
C PHE A 282 -9.39 -27.98 -48.68
N VAL A 283 -8.39 -28.46 -49.37
CA VAL A 283 -8.09 -28.06 -50.76
C VAL A 283 -8.49 -29.20 -51.67
N VAL A 284 -9.33 -28.88 -52.60
CA VAL A 284 -9.76 -29.87 -53.64
C VAL A 284 -9.04 -29.54 -54.93
N SER A 285 -8.43 -30.54 -55.56
CA SER A 285 -7.75 -30.37 -56.85
C SER A 285 -8.73 -29.87 -57.92
N PRO A 286 -8.34 -28.89 -58.76
CA PRO A 286 -9.21 -28.38 -59.81
C PRO A 286 -9.65 -29.45 -60.83
N SER A 287 -8.88 -30.52 -60.95
CA SER A 287 -9.18 -31.67 -61.86
C SER A 287 -9.96 -32.80 -61.17
N SER A 288 -10.35 -32.59 -59.90
CA SER A 288 -11.06 -33.61 -59.13
C SER A 288 -12.50 -33.79 -59.54
N MET A 289 -12.97 -35.03 -59.49
CA MET A 289 -14.40 -35.37 -59.68
C MET A 289 -15.19 -35.09 -58.37
N THR A 290 -14.51 -34.84 -57.29
CA THR A 290 -15.13 -34.56 -55.97
C THR A 290 -15.55 -33.10 -55.87
N LYS A 291 -16.85 -32.86 -55.72
CA LYS A 291 -17.37 -31.48 -55.61
C LYS A 291 -17.11 -30.89 -54.23
N PRO A 292 -16.52 -29.68 -54.13
CA PRO A 292 -16.24 -29.04 -52.82
C PRO A 292 -17.48 -28.88 -51.94
N GLN A 293 -18.66 -28.63 -52.56
CA GLN A 293 -19.92 -28.46 -51.85
C GLN A 293 -20.38 -29.74 -51.14
N THR A 294 -20.09 -30.93 -51.71
CA THR A 294 -20.45 -32.22 -51.10
C THR A 294 -19.65 -32.48 -49.85
N ILE A 295 -18.37 -32.06 -49.81
CA ILE A 295 -17.51 -32.18 -48.64
C ILE A 295 -17.94 -31.16 -47.56
N ALA A 296 -18.27 -29.93 -47.96
CA ALA A 296 -18.69 -28.88 -47.04
C ALA A 296 -20.03 -29.18 -46.35
N GLN A 297 -20.91 -29.96 -47.02
CA GLN A 297 -22.23 -30.36 -46.49
C GLN A 297 -22.21 -31.73 -45.80
N ALA A 298 -21.09 -32.45 -45.87
CA ALA A 298 -20.97 -33.78 -45.28
C ALA A 298 -20.88 -33.69 -43.77
N GLY A 299 -21.79 -34.35 -43.06
CA GLY A 299 -21.73 -34.48 -41.60
C GLY A 299 -20.65 -35.46 -41.14
N ASN A 300 -20.39 -35.53 -39.86
CA ASN A 300 -19.45 -36.47 -39.29
C ASN A 300 -19.89 -37.92 -39.56
N GLY A 301 -18.99 -38.71 -40.23
CA GLY A 301 -19.30 -40.09 -40.64
C GLY A 301 -20.02 -40.24 -41.97
N ALA A 302 -20.22 -39.15 -42.74
CA ALA A 302 -20.85 -39.23 -44.05
C ALA A 302 -19.94 -39.93 -45.09
N ILE A 303 -20.55 -40.72 -45.97
CA ILE A 303 -19.88 -41.39 -47.11
C ILE A 303 -19.96 -40.46 -48.30
N VAL A 304 -18.81 -39.97 -48.78
CA VAL A 304 -18.70 -39.07 -49.91
C VAL A 304 -18.00 -39.82 -51.06
N GLN A 305 -18.53 -39.70 -52.28
CA GLN A 305 -17.89 -40.27 -53.42
C GLN A 305 -16.75 -39.37 -53.92
N GLY A 306 -15.53 -39.91 -54.00
CA GLY A 306 -14.33 -39.18 -54.45
C GLY A 306 -13.05 -39.98 -54.22
N ARG A 307 -11.93 -39.46 -54.71
CA ARG A 307 -10.62 -40.05 -54.50
C ARG A 307 -9.94 -39.31 -53.27
N PRO A 308 -9.38 -40.04 -52.30
CA PRO A 308 -8.70 -39.40 -51.18
C PRO A 308 -7.52 -38.50 -51.60
N GLU A 309 -6.89 -38.81 -52.72
CA GLU A 309 -5.75 -38.07 -53.28
C GLU A 309 -6.12 -36.69 -53.83
N ASP A 310 -7.41 -36.50 -54.16
CA ASP A 310 -7.92 -35.23 -54.68
C ASP A 310 -8.15 -34.18 -53.58
N ILE A 311 -8.11 -34.58 -52.32
CA ILE A 311 -8.40 -33.75 -51.18
C ILE A 311 -7.11 -33.57 -50.36
N GLY A 312 -6.51 -32.38 -50.43
CA GLY A 312 -5.42 -31.98 -49.57
C GLY A 312 -5.96 -31.31 -48.30
N VAL A 313 -5.38 -31.64 -47.19
CA VAL A 313 -5.63 -30.94 -45.93
C VAL A 313 -4.44 -30.00 -45.68
N ILE A 314 -4.73 -28.70 -45.69
CA ILE A 314 -3.73 -27.72 -45.26
C ILE A 314 -3.94 -27.52 -43.77
N GLN A 315 -3.03 -28.10 -42.99
CA GLN A 315 -2.97 -27.91 -41.55
C GLN A 315 -1.63 -27.24 -41.21
N VAL A 316 -1.68 -26.17 -40.47
CA VAL A 316 -0.45 -25.47 -39.99
C VAL A 316 0.19 -26.32 -38.90
N GLY A 317 1.03 -27.26 -39.30
CA GLY A 317 1.71 -28.19 -38.38
C GLY A 317 3.01 -27.63 -37.82
N LYS A 318 2.95 -26.66 -36.90
CA LYS A 318 4.11 -26.08 -36.20
C LYS A 318 4.12 -26.42 -34.70
N THR A 319 3.93 -27.69 -34.34
CA THR A 319 3.85 -28.13 -32.95
C THR A 319 5.14 -27.87 -32.16
N ALA A 320 6.31 -27.96 -32.80
CA ALA A 320 7.59 -27.68 -32.14
C ALA A 320 7.76 -26.19 -31.75
N ASP A 321 7.32 -25.26 -32.59
CA ASP A 321 7.39 -23.83 -32.33
C ASP A 321 6.47 -23.42 -31.17
N PHE A 322 5.29 -24.04 -31.06
CA PHE A 322 4.37 -23.84 -29.94
C PHE A 322 4.92 -24.34 -28.61
N SER A 323 5.64 -25.45 -28.57
CA SER A 323 6.24 -25.96 -27.33
C SER A 323 7.35 -25.03 -26.80
N THR A 324 8.17 -24.48 -27.69
CA THR A 324 9.21 -23.52 -27.34
C THR A 324 8.60 -22.21 -26.84
N ALA A 325 7.56 -21.69 -27.51
CA ALA A 325 6.86 -20.49 -27.07
C ALA A 325 6.20 -20.68 -25.69
N LEU A 326 5.59 -21.85 -25.43
CA LEU A 326 5.01 -22.19 -24.13
C LEU A 326 6.06 -22.22 -23.02
N GLN A 327 7.22 -22.84 -23.25
CA GLN A 327 8.33 -22.85 -22.27
C GLN A 327 8.83 -21.43 -21.98
N MET A 328 8.94 -20.59 -23.00
CA MET A 328 9.36 -19.19 -22.84
C MET A 328 8.32 -18.39 -22.04
N MET A 329 7.03 -18.56 -22.32
CA MET A 329 5.94 -17.96 -21.54
C MET A 329 6.01 -18.37 -20.06
N GLN A 330 6.14 -19.67 -19.78
CA GLN A 330 6.26 -20.19 -18.40
C GLN A 330 7.48 -19.62 -17.67
N THR A 331 8.59 -19.44 -18.38
CA THR A 331 9.81 -18.85 -17.80
C THR A 331 9.59 -17.36 -17.46
N LEU A 332 8.97 -16.59 -18.37
CA LEU A 332 8.64 -15.18 -18.15
C LEU A 332 7.62 -15.03 -17.00
N GLU A 333 6.57 -15.87 -17.02
CA GLU A 333 5.57 -15.89 -15.95
C GLU A 333 6.20 -16.13 -14.58
N ARG A 334 7.04 -17.15 -14.45
CA ARG A 334 7.73 -17.44 -13.19
C ARG A 334 8.60 -16.28 -12.74
N ARG A 335 9.42 -15.70 -13.64
CA ARG A 335 10.28 -14.54 -13.36
C ARG A 335 9.46 -13.35 -12.86
N LEU A 336 8.35 -13.04 -13.53
CA LEU A 336 7.46 -11.95 -13.11
C LEU A 336 6.79 -12.23 -11.76
N LEU A 337 6.30 -13.44 -11.53
CA LEU A 337 5.69 -13.79 -10.24
C LEU A 337 6.69 -13.70 -9.08
N GLU A 338 7.93 -14.16 -9.29
CA GLU A 338 9.02 -14.03 -8.32
C GLU A 338 9.36 -12.55 -8.06
N ALA A 339 9.50 -11.74 -9.10
CA ALA A 339 9.82 -10.31 -9.00
C ALA A 339 8.76 -9.50 -8.23
N PHE A 340 7.49 -9.91 -8.30
CA PHE A 340 6.39 -9.29 -7.57
C PHE A 340 6.03 -10.03 -6.28
N LEU A 341 6.90 -10.93 -5.82
CA LEU A 341 6.74 -11.68 -4.58
C LEU A 341 5.44 -12.50 -4.53
N VAL A 342 4.93 -12.89 -5.68
CA VAL A 342 3.82 -13.83 -5.78
C VAL A 342 4.37 -15.23 -5.56
N LEU A 343 4.62 -15.56 -4.30
CA LEU A 343 5.10 -16.88 -3.92
C LEU A 343 3.97 -17.89 -4.21
N ASN A 344 4.28 -18.89 -5.00
CA ASN A 344 3.52 -20.14 -4.96
C ASN A 344 3.85 -20.81 -3.63
N VAL A 345 3.10 -20.45 -2.60
CA VAL A 345 3.07 -21.27 -1.39
C VAL A 345 2.67 -22.65 -1.88
N ARG A 346 3.64 -23.56 -1.96
CA ARG A 346 3.31 -24.96 -2.11
C ARG A 346 2.31 -25.23 -1.01
N GLN A 347 1.12 -25.69 -1.37
CA GLN A 347 0.10 -26.16 -0.43
C GLN A 347 0.62 -27.45 0.21
N SER A 348 1.70 -27.35 0.98
CA SER A 348 2.07 -28.39 1.90
C SER A 348 1.33 -28.07 3.19
N GLU A 349 0.58 -28.99 3.69
CA GLU A 349 -0.18 -28.91 4.95
C GLU A 349 0.71 -28.63 6.19
N ARG A 350 1.99 -28.39 6.00
CA ARG A 350 3.01 -28.08 7.01
C ARG A 350 3.86 -26.89 6.60
N THR A 351 3.24 -25.73 6.44
CA THR A 351 4.01 -24.47 6.39
C THR A 351 4.55 -24.22 7.78
N THR A 352 5.84 -24.40 7.97
CA THR A 352 6.51 -24.16 9.27
C THR A 352 6.59 -22.66 9.53
N ALA A 353 6.57 -22.26 10.80
CA ALA A 353 6.77 -20.85 11.22
C ALA A 353 8.09 -20.29 10.62
N GLU A 354 9.08 -21.15 10.38
CA GLU A 354 10.35 -20.78 9.76
C GLU A 354 10.24 -20.43 8.28
N GLU A 355 9.39 -21.11 7.49
CA GLU A 355 9.13 -20.72 6.09
C GLU A 355 8.45 -19.35 5.99
N VAL A 356 7.54 -19.05 6.89
CA VAL A 356 6.91 -17.73 6.98
C VAL A 356 7.96 -16.66 7.31
N ARG A 357 8.88 -16.95 8.22
CA ARG A 357 9.98 -16.06 8.61
C ARG A 357 10.95 -15.79 7.47
N LEU A 358 11.36 -16.84 6.76
CA LEU A 358 12.25 -16.71 5.59
C LEU A 358 11.60 -15.88 4.48
N THR A 359 10.32 -16.11 4.21
CA THR A 359 9.56 -15.33 3.24
C THR A 359 9.49 -13.84 3.63
N GLN A 360 9.38 -13.55 4.93
CA GLN A 360 9.40 -12.19 5.43
C GLN A 360 10.77 -11.53 5.27
N LEU A 361 11.85 -12.24 5.56
CA LEU A 361 13.21 -11.76 5.37
C LEU A 361 13.54 -11.48 3.90
N GLU A 362 13.09 -12.33 2.98
CA GLU A 362 13.24 -12.09 1.54
C GLU A 362 12.51 -10.83 1.10
N LEU A 363 11.30 -10.60 1.62
CA LEU A 363 10.50 -9.42 1.34
C LEU A 363 11.20 -8.15 1.84
N GLU A 364 11.83 -8.21 3.02
CA GLU A 364 12.61 -7.09 3.56
C GLU A 364 13.86 -6.79 2.74
N GLN A 365 14.60 -7.81 2.35
CA GLN A 365 15.80 -7.65 1.53
C GLN A 365 15.48 -7.04 0.16
N GLN A 366 14.38 -7.46 -0.47
CA GLN A 366 14.00 -6.95 -1.79
C GLN A 366 13.35 -5.56 -1.74
N LEU A 367 12.63 -5.22 -0.69
CA LEU A 367 11.84 -3.99 -0.58
C LEU A 367 12.32 -3.04 0.53
N GLY A 368 13.45 -3.31 1.20
CA GLY A 368 13.93 -2.51 2.33
C GLY A 368 14.12 -1.02 1.99
N GLY A 369 14.65 -0.72 0.80
CA GLY A 369 14.78 0.64 0.30
C GLY A 369 13.42 1.35 0.13
N LEU A 370 12.43 0.63 -0.40
CA LEU A 370 11.07 1.13 -0.55
C LEU A 370 10.41 1.41 0.80
N PHE A 371 10.57 0.51 1.79
CA PHE A 371 10.04 0.74 3.13
C PHE A 371 10.65 1.97 3.80
N SER A 372 11.95 2.18 3.63
CA SER A 372 12.63 3.37 4.14
C SER A 372 12.08 4.65 3.49
N LEU A 373 11.89 4.66 2.18
CA LEU A 373 11.32 5.80 1.45
C LEU A 373 9.87 6.06 1.87
N LEU A 374 9.03 5.03 1.93
CA LEU A 374 7.63 5.16 2.34
C LEU A 374 7.49 5.50 3.83
N THR A 375 8.45 5.15 4.67
CA THR A 375 8.48 5.63 6.06
C THR A 375 8.61 7.15 6.09
N VAL A 376 9.51 7.72 5.30
CA VAL A 376 9.76 9.16 5.26
C VAL A 376 8.65 9.92 4.53
N GLU A 377 8.21 9.46 3.35
CA GLU A 377 7.23 10.16 2.53
C GLU A 377 5.77 9.91 2.95
N PHE A 378 5.47 8.76 3.59
CA PHE A 378 4.11 8.38 3.96
C PHE A 378 3.90 8.24 5.47
N LEU A 379 4.55 7.27 6.14
CA LEU A 379 4.15 6.88 7.50
C LEU A 379 4.36 7.98 8.53
N VAL A 380 5.52 8.65 8.51
CA VAL A 380 5.82 9.75 9.45
C VAL A 380 4.89 10.95 9.23
N PRO A 381 4.73 11.51 8.01
CA PRO A 381 3.80 12.61 7.79
C PRO A 381 2.34 12.24 8.06
N TYR A 382 1.92 11.03 7.71
CA TYR A 382 0.59 10.52 7.98
C TYR A 382 0.29 10.49 9.48
N LEU A 383 1.20 9.92 10.27
CA LEU A 383 1.07 9.84 11.71
C LEU A 383 1.06 11.22 12.37
N ASN A 384 1.99 12.09 12.00
CA ASN A 384 2.05 13.46 12.50
C ASN A 384 0.75 14.22 12.21
N ARG A 385 0.19 14.03 11.03
CA ARG A 385 -1.10 14.62 10.67
C ARG A 385 -2.25 14.05 11.49
N LYS A 386 -2.32 12.74 11.70
CA LYS A 386 -3.33 12.08 12.55
C LYS A 386 -3.25 12.57 13.99
N LEU A 387 -2.06 12.59 14.57
CA LEU A 387 -1.83 13.11 15.93
C LEU A 387 -2.28 14.57 16.05
N LEU A 388 -1.97 15.41 15.06
CA LEU A 388 -2.41 16.81 15.05
C LEU A 388 -3.92 16.94 15.01
N VAL A 389 -4.60 16.18 14.15
CA VAL A 389 -6.06 16.21 13.99
C VAL A 389 -6.75 15.74 15.27
N LEU A 390 -6.33 14.61 15.84
CA LEU A 390 -6.91 14.06 17.07
C LEU A 390 -6.64 14.96 18.28
N SER A 391 -5.45 15.57 18.36
CA SER A 391 -5.12 16.55 19.41
C SER A 391 -5.99 17.81 19.32
N ARG A 392 -6.26 18.31 18.09
CA ARG A 392 -7.16 19.46 17.88
C ARG A 392 -8.62 19.13 18.16
N ALA A 393 -9.03 17.90 17.93
CA ALA A 393 -10.37 17.40 18.26
C ALA A 393 -10.54 17.13 19.78
N GLY A 394 -9.49 17.29 20.60
CA GLY A 394 -9.54 17.03 22.03
C GLY A 394 -9.63 15.54 22.40
N GLN A 395 -9.40 14.65 21.43
CA GLN A 395 -9.47 13.19 21.65
C GLN A 395 -8.19 12.62 22.26
N LEU A 396 -7.06 13.34 22.14
CA LEU A 396 -5.79 12.93 22.77
C LEU A 396 -5.49 13.78 24.00
N PRO A 397 -4.88 13.19 25.04
CA PRO A 397 -4.36 13.97 26.18
C PRO A 397 -3.32 14.98 25.69
N LYS A 398 -3.22 16.10 26.40
CA LYS A 398 -2.20 17.11 26.10
C LYS A 398 -0.82 16.55 26.43
N TYR A 399 0.05 16.50 25.45
CA TYR A 399 1.44 16.09 25.63
C TYR A 399 2.40 17.15 25.05
N PRO A 400 3.60 17.28 25.61
CA PRO A 400 4.60 18.21 25.11
C PRO A 400 5.17 17.67 23.79
N LYS A 401 4.78 18.31 22.68
CA LYS A 401 5.15 17.88 21.30
C LYS A 401 6.66 17.83 21.06
N ASP A 402 7.41 18.67 21.77
CA ASP A 402 8.86 18.77 21.59
C ASP A 402 9.62 17.63 22.27
N LEU A 403 8.99 16.91 23.21
CA LEU A 403 9.58 15.81 23.97
C LEU A 403 9.15 14.42 23.48
N VAL A 404 8.12 14.34 22.62
CA VAL A 404 7.59 13.07 22.16
C VAL A 404 7.98 12.86 20.71
N LYS A 405 8.75 11.81 20.44
CA LYS A 405 9.15 11.41 19.09
C LYS A 405 8.36 10.16 18.66
N PRO A 406 7.55 10.24 17.61
CA PRO A 406 6.96 9.04 17.04
C PRO A 406 8.05 8.24 16.32
N THR A 407 8.23 7.01 16.73
CA THR A 407 9.15 6.05 16.08
C THR A 407 8.31 5.06 15.27
N ILE A 408 8.57 4.99 13.96
CA ILE A 408 7.88 4.05 13.09
C ILE A 408 8.47 2.65 13.31
N VAL A 409 7.60 1.71 13.60
CA VAL A 409 7.90 0.29 13.80
C VAL A 409 7.26 -0.53 12.65
N ALA A 410 7.03 0.13 11.52
CA ALA A 410 6.44 -0.50 10.33
C ALA A 410 7.46 -1.42 9.65
N GLY A 411 6.96 -2.36 8.87
CA GLY A 411 7.75 -3.39 8.21
C GLY A 411 7.76 -4.69 9.00
N ILE A 412 8.75 -5.49 8.81
CA ILE A 412 8.89 -6.83 9.41
C ILE A 412 9.05 -6.77 10.92
N ASN A 413 9.63 -5.69 11.44
CA ASN A 413 9.68 -5.45 12.88
C ASN A 413 8.29 -5.32 13.55
N ALA A 414 7.25 -4.97 12.81
CA ALA A 414 5.87 -4.97 13.32
C ALA A 414 5.31 -6.41 13.45
N LEU A 415 5.74 -7.32 12.59
CA LEU A 415 5.47 -8.75 12.69
C LEU A 415 6.38 -9.41 13.77
N GLY A 416 7.53 -8.79 14.06
CA GLY A 416 8.47 -9.20 15.11
C GLY A 416 7.97 -8.99 16.55
N ARG A 417 6.78 -8.42 16.79
CA ARG A 417 6.19 -8.41 18.14
C ARG A 417 5.74 -9.80 18.60
N GLY A 418 5.36 -10.68 17.68
CA GLY A 418 5.30 -12.11 17.96
C GLY A 418 6.67 -12.67 18.32
N GLN A 419 7.71 -12.17 17.67
CA GLN A 419 9.11 -12.54 17.88
C GLN A 419 9.68 -11.94 19.18
N ASP A 420 9.32 -10.72 19.57
CA ASP A 420 9.65 -10.16 20.90
C ASP A 420 9.05 -11.01 22.02
N ARG A 421 7.84 -11.51 21.84
CA ARG A 421 7.22 -12.47 22.76
C ARG A 421 7.99 -13.79 22.78
N GLU A 422 8.28 -14.36 21.62
CA GLU A 422 9.02 -15.62 21.48
C GLU A 422 10.46 -15.46 22.00
N SER A 423 11.13 -14.37 21.67
CA SER A 423 12.47 -14.04 22.16
C SER A 423 12.48 -13.84 23.67
N LEU A 424 11.51 -13.11 24.22
CA LEU A 424 11.39 -12.90 25.66
C LEU A 424 11.01 -14.21 26.36
N THR A 425 10.12 -14.99 25.80
CA THR A 425 9.76 -16.31 26.33
C THR A 425 10.94 -17.27 26.26
N ALA A 426 11.63 -17.32 25.13
CA ALA A 426 12.84 -18.13 24.94
C ALA A 426 13.97 -17.68 25.90
N PHE A 427 14.17 -16.38 26.07
CA PHE A 427 15.14 -15.81 27.02
C PHE A 427 14.83 -16.22 28.46
N ILE A 428 13.58 -16.03 28.91
CA ILE A 428 13.11 -16.42 30.25
C ILE A 428 13.27 -17.93 30.43
N THR A 429 12.89 -18.74 29.43
CA THR A 429 13.01 -20.19 29.49
C THR A 429 14.46 -20.64 29.54
N THR A 430 15.33 -20.02 28.77
CA THR A 430 16.77 -20.32 28.76
C THR A 430 17.39 -19.99 30.14
N ILE A 431 17.07 -18.86 30.74
CA ILE A 431 17.54 -18.51 32.08
C ILE A 431 17.02 -19.49 33.13
N ALA A 432 15.71 -19.84 33.05
CA ALA A 432 15.11 -20.80 33.99
C ALA A 432 15.78 -22.17 33.90
N GLN A 433 16.14 -22.62 32.69
CA GLN A 433 16.82 -23.90 32.44
C GLN A 433 18.30 -23.91 32.80
N THR A 434 19.02 -22.78 32.60
CA THR A 434 20.46 -22.70 32.79
C THR A 434 20.84 -22.31 34.23
N LEU A 435 20.12 -21.37 34.85
CA LEU A 435 20.44 -20.79 36.15
C LEU A 435 19.48 -21.23 37.27
N GLY A 436 18.38 -21.89 36.91
CA GLY A 436 17.36 -22.33 37.85
C GLY A 436 16.35 -21.25 38.24
N PRO A 437 15.19 -21.64 38.80
CA PRO A 437 14.09 -20.72 39.10
C PRO A 437 14.40 -19.71 40.22
N GLU A 438 15.30 -20.02 41.13
CA GLU A 438 15.72 -19.08 42.19
C GLU A 438 16.55 -17.92 41.65
N ALA A 439 17.43 -18.17 40.69
CA ALA A 439 18.19 -17.14 40.01
C ALA A 439 17.30 -16.23 39.17
N MET A 440 16.29 -16.82 38.52
CA MET A 440 15.32 -16.07 37.73
C MET A 440 14.57 -15.02 38.60
N MET A 441 14.12 -15.42 39.79
CA MET A 441 13.44 -14.48 40.72
C MET A 441 14.36 -13.38 41.27
N LYS A 442 15.68 -13.62 41.33
CA LYS A 442 16.66 -12.62 41.80
C LYS A 442 17.06 -11.59 40.76
N PHE A 443 17.17 -12.01 39.50
CA PHE A 443 17.76 -11.19 38.44
C PHE A 443 16.75 -10.65 37.43
N ILE A 444 15.53 -11.26 37.30
CA ILE A 444 14.49 -10.78 36.41
C ILE A 444 13.41 -10.08 37.22
N ASN A 445 13.10 -8.84 36.84
CA ASN A 445 11.94 -8.14 37.37
C ASN A 445 10.67 -8.79 36.78
N ALA A 446 9.98 -9.58 37.61
CA ALA A 446 8.79 -10.35 37.20
C ALA A 446 7.64 -9.42 36.77
N ASP A 447 7.46 -8.27 37.41
CA ASP A 447 6.44 -7.29 37.04
C ASP A 447 6.68 -6.72 35.64
N GLU A 448 7.91 -6.35 35.35
CA GLU A 448 8.31 -5.83 34.03
C GLU A 448 8.20 -6.91 32.94
N ALA A 449 8.60 -8.15 33.25
CA ALA A 449 8.49 -9.27 32.31
C ALA A 449 7.03 -9.58 31.95
N ILE A 450 6.14 -9.57 32.96
CA ILE A 450 4.69 -9.79 32.76
C ILE A 450 4.08 -8.65 31.96
N LYS A 451 4.44 -7.39 32.25
CA LYS A 451 3.97 -6.21 31.51
C LYS A 451 4.40 -6.27 30.04
N ARG A 452 5.66 -6.63 29.76
CA ARG A 452 6.16 -6.79 28.39
C ARG A 452 5.50 -7.95 27.64
N LEU A 453 5.29 -9.09 28.30
CA LEU A 453 4.57 -10.22 27.71
C LEU A 453 3.11 -9.86 27.41
N ALA A 454 2.43 -9.20 28.33
CA ALA A 454 1.06 -8.76 28.13
C ALA A 454 0.96 -7.68 27.02
N ALA A 455 1.85 -6.72 26.98
CA ALA A 455 1.94 -5.73 25.91
C ALA A 455 2.19 -6.39 24.54
N ALA A 456 3.05 -7.41 24.48
CA ALA A 456 3.32 -8.17 23.26
C ALA A 456 2.12 -9.03 22.81
N GLN A 457 1.22 -9.38 23.74
CA GLN A 457 -0.04 -10.11 23.45
C GLN A 457 -1.23 -9.20 23.21
N GLY A 458 -1.07 -7.88 23.35
CA GLY A 458 -2.17 -6.92 23.24
C GLY A 458 -3.16 -6.97 24.40
N ILE A 459 -2.76 -7.55 25.52
CA ILE A 459 -3.59 -7.67 26.72
C ILE A 459 -3.39 -6.42 27.58
N ASP A 460 -4.50 -5.81 28.01
CA ASP A 460 -4.46 -4.65 28.91
C ASP A 460 -4.07 -5.10 30.32
N VAL A 461 -2.94 -4.61 30.82
CA VAL A 461 -2.37 -4.99 32.11
C VAL A 461 -3.08 -4.28 33.28
N LEU A 462 -3.82 -3.21 32.99
CA LEU A 462 -4.60 -2.46 34.00
C LEU A 462 -5.61 -3.40 34.67
N ASN A 463 -5.43 -3.62 35.97
CA ASN A 463 -6.21 -4.50 36.84
C ASN A 463 -5.94 -6.02 36.70
N LEU A 464 -5.07 -6.46 35.77
CA LEU A 464 -4.74 -7.89 35.63
C LEU A 464 -3.53 -8.28 36.48
N VAL A 465 -2.55 -7.38 36.62
CA VAL A 465 -1.31 -7.60 37.37
C VAL A 465 -1.31 -6.70 38.61
N LYS A 466 -1.23 -7.30 39.79
CA LYS A 466 -1.06 -6.57 41.05
C LYS A 466 0.39 -6.05 41.13
N SER A 467 0.56 -4.78 41.49
CA SER A 467 1.91 -4.27 41.76
C SER A 467 2.54 -4.98 42.97
N MET A 468 3.86 -5.11 42.97
CA MET A 468 4.60 -5.72 44.11
C MET A 468 4.27 -5.07 45.47
N ASP A 469 4.00 -3.78 45.47
CA ASP A 469 3.58 -3.06 46.68
C ASP A 469 2.23 -3.56 47.24
N CYS A 470 1.31 -3.94 46.35
CA CYS A 470 0.03 -4.51 46.77
C CYS A 470 0.18 -5.92 47.34
N LEU A 471 1.18 -6.69 46.87
CA LEU A 471 1.46 -8.05 47.38
C LEU A 471 2.17 -8.02 48.76
N LEU A 472 3.00 -7.01 48.99
CA LEU A 472 3.62 -6.82 50.30
C LEU A 472 2.61 -6.46 51.40
N TYR A 473 1.54 -5.71 51.05
CA TYR A 473 0.48 -5.35 51.99
C TYR A 473 -0.52 -6.49 52.26
N THR A 474 -0.67 -7.45 51.33
CA THR A 474 -1.58 -8.59 51.47
C THR A 474 -0.92 -9.88 52.02
N SER A 475 0.41 -9.85 52.20
CA SER A 475 1.14 -10.94 52.87
C SER A 475 0.93 -10.86 54.38
N PRO A 476 0.37 -11.89 55.05
CA PRO A 476 0.17 -11.83 56.49
C PRO A 476 1.53 -11.68 57.19
N SER A 477 1.61 -10.67 58.06
CA SER A 477 2.80 -10.39 58.84
C SER A 477 3.17 -11.61 59.68
N PRO A 478 4.47 -11.98 59.83
CA PRO A 478 4.89 -13.08 60.68
C PRO A 478 4.53 -12.92 62.18
N ARG A 479 4.01 -11.74 62.58
CA ARG A 479 3.57 -11.45 63.94
C ARG A 479 2.20 -11.95 64.33
N ASP A 480 1.38 -12.41 63.39
CA ASP A 480 0.00 -12.91 63.66
C ASP A 480 -0.10 -14.41 63.98
N LYS A 481 1.01 -15.10 64.12
CA LYS A 481 1.00 -16.45 64.76
C LYS A 481 0.90 -16.35 66.26
N ARG A 482 -0.18 -15.83 66.83
CA ARG A 482 -0.57 -16.10 68.19
C ARG A 482 -1.05 -17.55 68.30
N GLN A 483 -0.27 -18.36 69.01
CA GLN A 483 -0.65 -19.71 69.38
C GLN A 483 -2.02 -19.71 70.10
N PRO A 484 -2.93 -20.61 69.73
CA PRO A 484 -4.13 -20.84 70.55
C PRO A 484 -3.72 -21.40 71.90
N ARG A 485 -4.07 -20.71 72.98
CA ARG A 485 -3.96 -21.22 74.34
C ARG A 485 -4.92 -22.41 74.48
N MET A 486 -4.39 -23.55 74.84
CA MET A 486 -5.22 -24.68 75.26
C MET A 486 -5.98 -24.31 76.52
N PRO A 487 -7.28 -24.68 76.65
CA PRO A 487 -7.98 -24.55 77.92
C PRO A 487 -7.43 -25.60 78.88
N SER A 488 -7.05 -25.17 80.10
CA SER A 488 -6.71 -26.07 81.18
C SER A 488 -7.96 -26.69 81.68
N SER A 489 -7.99 -28.03 81.75
CA SER A 489 -8.95 -28.83 82.41
C SER A 489 -8.82 -28.67 83.94
N ALA A 490 -9.91 -28.29 84.60
CA ALA A 490 -10.28 -28.66 85.96
C ALA A 490 -11.73 -29.01 86.00
#